data_e2f88f6e0fbcbc69d51f4b1af4ff9f28
#
_entry.id   e2f88f6e0fbcbc69d51f4b1af4ff9f28
#
_cell.length_a   1.000
_cell.length_b   1.000
_cell.length_c   1.000
_cell.angle_alpha   90.00
_cell.angle_beta   90.00
_cell.angle_gamma   90.00
#
_symmetry.space_group_name_H-M   'P 1'
#
loop_
_entity.id
_entity.type
_entity.pdbx_description
1 polymer ?
#
loop_
_entity_poly.entity_id
_entity_poly.type
_entity_poly.pdbx_seq_one_letter_code
_entity_poly.pdbx_strand_id
1 'polypeptide(L)'
;MKVMQLLPELNSGGVERGTLEIARALVAQGHQSLVVSNGGRLVSQLEAEGSTHLTLPIHKKSLSSLWQIRPLRQLIEEHQPDIVHVRSRVPAWLTHFALRKIPANKRPHLISTVHGFYSVNRYSAIMTQAEKVIAVSDSVVKYI
;
A
#
# COMPACT_ATOMS: atom_id res chain seq x y z
N MET A 1 -10.74 13.50 -1.31
CA MET A 1 -10.48 12.07 -1.52
C MET A 1 -9.59 11.56 -0.38
N LYS A 2 -9.77 10.32 0.01
CA LYS A 2 -8.96 9.69 1.04
C LYS A 2 -8.16 8.55 0.42
N VAL A 3 -6.84 8.59 0.54
CA VAL A 3 -5.93 7.61 -0.05
C VAL A 3 -5.14 6.92 1.06
N MET A 4 -5.13 5.59 1.03
CA MET A 4 -4.39 4.76 1.97
C MET A 4 -3.27 4.05 1.21
N GLN A 5 -2.03 4.39 1.52
CA GLN A 5 -0.86 3.73 0.94
C GLN A 5 -0.37 2.63 1.88
N LEU A 6 -0.03 1.47 1.32
CA LEU A 6 0.48 0.34 2.09
C LEU A 6 1.86 -0.05 1.61
N LEU A 7 2.80 -0.16 2.55
CA LEU A 7 4.16 -0.61 2.30
C LEU A 7 4.69 -1.32 3.54
N PRO A 8 5.78 -2.12 3.42
CA PRO A 8 6.28 -2.87 4.57
C PRO A 8 6.76 -2.02 5.73
N GLU A 9 7.66 -1.07 5.46
CA GLU A 9 8.30 -0.25 6.48
C GLU A 9 8.57 1.15 5.96
N LEU A 10 8.79 2.11 6.88
CA LEU A 10 9.11 3.51 6.55
C LEU A 10 10.48 3.89 7.11
N ASN A 11 11.54 3.23 6.63
CA ASN A 11 12.90 3.56 7.03
C ASN A 11 13.59 4.44 5.99
N SER A 12 14.25 3.86 4.99
CA SER A 12 14.87 4.62 3.93
C SER A 12 14.93 3.77 2.66
N GLY A 13 14.81 4.42 1.51
CA GLY A 13 14.83 3.74 0.22
C GLY A 13 13.89 4.40 -0.76
N GLY A 14 13.87 3.90 -1.99
CA GLY A 14 13.07 4.48 -3.06
C GLY A 14 11.56 4.36 -2.85
N VAL A 15 11.11 3.20 -2.35
CA VAL A 15 9.69 2.98 -2.07
C VAL A 15 9.20 3.91 -0.98
N GLU A 16 9.97 4.02 0.11
CA GLU A 16 9.63 4.87 1.24
C GLU A 16 9.60 6.34 0.86
N ARG A 17 10.60 6.80 0.10
CA ARG A 17 10.66 8.18 -0.38
C ARG A 17 9.50 8.52 -1.30
N GLY A 18 9.18 7.61 -2.23
CA GLY A 18 8.04 7.78 -3.11
C GLY A 18 6.73 7.87 -2.35
N THR A 19 6.59 7.09 -1.27
CA THR A 19 5.42 7.15 -0.40
C THR A 19 5.29 8.52 0.27
N LEU A 20 6.40 9.06 0.79
CA LEU A 20 6.41 10.39 1.41
C LEU A 20 6.06 11.49 0.40
N GLU A 21 6.61 11.40 -0.80
CA GLU A 21 6.35 12.39 -1.86
C GLU A 21 4.88 12.41 -2.25
N ILE A 22 4.29 11.25 -2.46
CA ILE A 22 2.86 11.13 -2.79
C ILE A 22 2.00 11.61 -1.61
N ALA A 23 2.36 11.22 -0.39
CA ALA A 23 1.63 11.64 0.80
C ALA A 23 1.62 13.16 0.95
N ARG A 24 2.77 13.79 0.77
CA ARG A 24 2.90 15.25 0.84
C ARG A 24 2.08 15.93 -0.25
N ALA A 25 2.12 15.39 -1.48
CA ALA A 25 1.35 15.94 -2.58
C ALA A 25 -0.15 15.83 -2.34
N LEU A 26 -0.61 14.71 -1.78
CA LEU A 26 -2.02 14.52 -1.43
C LEU A 26 -2.50 15.56 -0.42
N VAL A 27 -1.71 15.77 0.63
CA VAL A 27 -2.04 16.76 1.66
C VAL A 27 -2.07 18.17 1.05
N ALA A 28 -1.10 18.50 0.20
CA ALA A 28 -1.04 19.80 -0.46
C ALA A 28 -2.25 20.06 -1.36
N GLN A 29 -2.83 19.02 -1.93
CA GLN A 29 -4.02 19.12 -2.78
C GLN A 29 -5.34 19.03 -2.00
N GLY A 30 -5.28 19.01 -0.67
CA GLY A 30 -6.47 18.96 0.17
C GLY A 30 -7.07 17.58 0.38
N HIS A 31 -6.35 16.52 0.02
CA HIS A 31 -6.78 15.14 0.24
C HIS A 31 -6.31 14.60 1.59
N GLN A 32 -7.00 13.58 2.09
CA GLN A 32 -6.58 12.89 3.30
C GLN A 32 -5.60 11.78 2.92
N SER A 33 -4.44 11.77 3.58
CA SER A 33 -3.38 10.81 3.33
C SER A 33 -3.19 9.91 4.54
N LEU A 34 -3.37 8.59 4.34
CA LEU A 34 -3.14 7.56 5.35
C LEU A 34 -2.02 6.66 4.85
N VAL A 35 -1.13 6.23 5.73
CA VAL A 35 -0.06 5.29 5.39
C VAL A 35 -0.04 4.17 6.41
N VAL A 36 -0.11 2.92 5.93
CA VAL A 36 -0.06 1.72 6.76
C VAL A 36 1.28 1.02 6.53
N SER A 37 2.02 0.79 7.59
CA SER A 37 3.32 0.09 7.56
C SER A 37 3.65 -0.44 8.94
N ASN A 38 4.75 -1.23 9.04
CA ASN A 38 5.26 -1.65 10.34
C ASN A 38 5.92 -0.48 11.11
N GLY A 39 6.04 0.69 10.49
CA GLY A 39 6.68 1.85 11.08
C GLY A 39 8.12 2.02 10.60
N GLY A 40 8.84 2.94 11.22
CA GLY A 40 10.21 3.24 10.90
C GLY A 40 10.55 4.69 11.18
N ARG A 41 11.78 5.08 10.92
CA ARG A 41 12.28 6.42 11.24
C ARG A 41 11.62 7.56 10.44
N LEU A 42 10.99 7.26 9.32
CA LEU A 42 10.33 8.28 8.50
C LEU A 42 8.90 8.59 8.94
N VAL A 43 8.37 7.87 9.92
CA VAL A 43 7.00 8.12 10.42
C VAL A 43 6.86 9.54 10.96
N SER A 44 7.86 10.03 11.70
CA SER A 44 7.82 11.39 12.25
C SER A 44 7.69 12.45 11.16
N GLN A 45 8.47 12.31 10.09
CA GLN A 45 8.42 13.23 8.95
C GLN A 45 7.07 13.14 8.24
N LEU A 46 6.57 11.92 8.02
CA LEU A 46 5.28 11.70 7.38
C LEU A 46 4.16 12.42 8.13
N GLU A 47 4.13 12.26 9.45
CA GLU A 47 3.10 12.89 10.29
C GLU A 47 3.27 14.39 10.37
N ALA A 48 4.52 14.88 10.43
CA ALA A 48 4.79 16.30 10.43
C ALA A 48 4.34 16.98 9.13
N GLU A 49 4.32 16.23 8.02
CA GLU A 49 3.88 16.73 6.73
C GLU A 49 2.37 16.58 6.52
N GLY A 50 1.64 16.12 7.51
CA GLY A 50 0.17 16.13 7.50
C GLY A 50 -0.52 14.80 7.22
N SER A 51 0.23 13.71 7.06
CA SER A 51 -0.35 12.38 6.88
C SER A 51 -0.56 11.68 8.22
N THR A 52 -1.46 10.68 8.25
CA THR A 52 -1.66 9.83 9.41
C THR A 52 -1.02 8.48 9.16
N HIS A 53 -0.21 8.01 10.09
CA HIS A 53 0.39 6.68 10.03
C HIS A 53 -0.39 5.70 10.90
N LEU A 54 -0.66 4.52 10.33
CA LEU A 54 -1.33 3.42 11.02
C LEU A 54 -0.36 2.22 11.03
N THR A 55 -0.06 1.71 12.20
CA THR A 55 0.94 0.63 12.33
C THR A 55 0.30 -0.75 12.19
N LEU A 56 0.77 -1.54 11.24
CA LEU A 56 0.48 -2.96 11.10
C LEU A 56 1.74 -3.68 10.65
N PRO A 57 2.06 -4.87 11.21
CA PRO A 57 3.24 -5.64 10.82
C PRO A 57 3.02 -6.37 9.50
N ILE A 58 2.91 -5.63 8.41
CA ILE A 58 2.67 -6.15 7.05
C ILE A 58 3.97 -6.28 6.26
N HIS A 59 5.10 -6.39 6.95
CA HIS A 59 6.43 -6.39 6.33
C HIS A 59 7.01 -7.78 6.11
N LYS A 60 6.53 -8.81 6.80
CA LYS A 60 7.13 -10.15 6.74
C LYS A 60 6.46 -11.02 5.68
N LYS A 61 7.28 -11.67 4.86
CA LYS A 61 6.84 -12.70 3.93
C LYS A 61 6.79 -14.04 4.68
N SER A 62 5.70 -14.26 5.42
CA SER A 62 5.52 -15.51 6.18
C SER A 62 4.02 -15.79 6.35
N LEU A 63 3.70 -17.04 6.70
CA LEU A 63 2.30 -17.41 6.97
C LEU A 63 1.70 -16.63 8.13
N SER A 64 2.54 -16.17 9.07
CA SER A 64 2.06 -15.36 10.19
C SER A 64 1.49 -14.01 9.74
N SER A 65 1.88 -13.51 8.55
CA SER A 65 1.32 -12.27 8.00
C SER A 65 -0.17 -12.39 7.71
N LEU A 66 -0.68 -13.59 7.49
CA LEU A 66 -2.12 -13.80 7.26
C LEU A 66 -2.98 -13.35 8.45
N TRP A 67 -2.41 -13.32 9.65
CA TRP A 67 -3.09 -12.78 10.83
C TRP A 67 -3.39 -11.29 10.70
N GLN A 68 -2.74 -10.60 9.76
CA GLN A 68 -2.95 -9.17 9.54
C GLN A 68 -4.11 -8.86 8.58
N ILE A 69 -4.69 -9.87 7.95
CA ILE A 69 -5.81 -9.68 7.01
C ILE A 69 -7.01 -9.04 7.73
N ARG A 70 -7.37 -9.55 8.89
CA ARG A 70 -8.51 -9.04 9.64
C ARG A 70 -8.27 -7.62 10.18
N PRO A 71 -7.15 -7.32 10.85
CA PRO A 71 -6.84 -5.94 11.24
C PRO A 71 -6.81 -4.97 10.06
N LEU A 72 -6.24 -5.39 8.92
CA LEU A 72 -6.19 -4.54 7.73
C LEU A 72 -7.60 -4.27 7.20
N ARG A 73 -8.45 -5.31 7.13
CA ARG A 73 -9.83 -5.13 6.72
C ARG A 73 -10.56 -4.15 7.65
N GLN A 74 -10.34 -4.27 8.96
CA GLN A 74 -10.93 -3.37 9.93
C GLN A 74 -10.49 -1.93 9.72
N LEU A 75 -9.22 -1.68 9.42
CA LEU A 75 -8.73 -0.35 9.11
C LEU A 75 -9.40 0.22 7.85
N ILE A 76 -9.53 -0.60 6.82
CA ILE A 76 -10.18 -0.17 5.57
C ILE A 76 -11.65 0.15 5.81
N GLU A 77 -12.35 -0.68 6.57
CA GLU A 77 -13.76 -0.45 6.88
C GLU A 77 -13.96 0.78 7.77
N GLU A 78 -13.06 0.99 8.74
CA GLU A 78 -13.13 2.12 9.67
C GLU A 78 -12.84 3.44 8.98
N HIS A 79 -11.76 3.50 8.18
CA HIS A 79 -11.33 4.74 7.54
C HIS A 79 -11.99 5.02 6.21
N GLN A 80 -12.56 4.00 5.57
CA GLN A 80 -13.26 4.11 4.29
C GLN A 80 -12.46 4.90 3.23
N PRO A 81 -11.21 4.46 2.91
CA PRO A 81 -10.45 5.15 1.88
C PRO A 81 -11.12 5.00 0.52
N ASP A 82 -10.95 5.99 -0.33
CA ASP A 82 -11.41 5.92 -1.72
C ASP A 82 -10.47 5.07 -2.55
N ILE A 83 -9.16 5.13 -2.23
CA ILE A 83 -8.11 4.40 -2.94
C ILE A 83 -7.21 3.72 -1.92
N VAL A 84 -6.88 2.44 -2.18
CA VAL A 84 -5.81 1.73 -1.49
C VAL A 84 -4.69 1.52 -2.50
N HIS A 85 -3.50 2.01 -2.18
CA HIS A 85 -2.34 1.97 -3.05
C HIS A 85 -1.27 1.08 -2.43
N VAL A 86 -1.05 -0.10 -3.03
CA VAL A 86 -0.06 -1.07 -2.55
C VAL A 86 1.25 -0.90 -3.32
N ARG A 87 2.37 -1.02 -2.60
CA ARG A 87 3.69 -0.78 -3.17
C ARG A 87 4.63 -1.98 -3.13
N SER A 88 4.18 -3.10 -2.55
CA SER A 88 4.96 -4.33 -2.53
C SER A 88 4.05 -5.55 -2.39
N ARG A 89 4.65 -6.73 -2.54
CA ARG A 89 3.90 -7.98 -2.69
C ARG A 89 3.14 -8.41 -1.43
N VAL A 90 3.75 -8.34 -0.25
CA VAL A 90 3.06 -8.75 0.99
C VAL A 90 1.84 -7.87 1.26
N PRO A 91 1.95 -6.54 1.28
CA PRO A 91 0.76 -5.69 1.39
C PRO A 91 -0.28 -5.94 0.30
N ALA A 92 0.16 -6.24 -0.95
CA ALA A 92 -0.76 -6.52 -2.05
C ALA A 92 -1.57 -7.79 -1.78
N TRP A 93 -0.93 -8.87 -1.32
CA TRP A 93 -1.63 -10.10 -0.98
C TRP A 93 -2.60 -9.92 0.17
N LEU A 94 -2.17 -9.24 1.24
CA LEU A 94 -3.02 -8.98 2.40
C LEU A 94 -4.24 -8.14 2.02
N THR A 95 -4.03 -7.12 1.19
CA THR A 95 -5.12 -6.27 0.70
C THR A 95 -6.08 -7.06 -0.17
N HIS A 96 -5.57 -7.89 -1.06
CA HIS A 96 -6.39 -8.75 -1.92
C HIS A 96 -7.35 -9.60 -1.08
N PHE A 97 -6.83 -10.28 -0.05
CA PHE A 97 -7.67 -11.10 0.82
C PHE A 97 -8.62 -10.26 1.68
N ALA A 98 -8.16 -9.11 2.17
CA ALA A 98 -9.00 -8.23 2.97
C ALA A 98 -10.19 -7.69 2.15
N LEU A 99 -9.96 -7.26 0.92
CA LEU A 99 -11.02 -6.72 0.05
C LEU A 99 -12.05 -7.78 -0.32
N ARG A 100 -11.65 -9.04 -0.43
CA ARG A 100 -12.60 -10.12 -0.72
C ARG A 100 -13.66 -10.30 0.37
N LYS A 101 -13.38 -9.84 1.59
CA LYS A 101 -14.30 -9.91 2.73
C LYS A 101 -15.18 -8.66 2.83
N ILE A 102 -14.97 -7.66 1.98
CA ILE A 102 -15.76 -6.43 1.95
C ILE A 102 -16.72 -6.51 0.77
N PRO A 103 -18.01 -6.13 0.94
CA PRO A 103 -18.95 -6.10 -0.19
C PRO A 103 -18.42 -5.26 -1.35
N ALA A 104 -18.61 -5.72 -2.57
CA ALA A 104 -18.02 -5.11 -3.77
C ALA A 104 -18.35 -3.61 -3.90
N ASN A 105 -19.57 -3.20 -3.52
CA ASN A 105 -19.99 -1.81 -3.59
C ASN A 105 -19.38 -0.90 -2.52
N LYS A 106 -18.65 -1.50 -1.54
CA LYS A 106 -18.00 -0.76 -0.46
C LYS A 106 -16.47 -0.85 -0.53
N ARG A 107 -15.94 -1.51 -1.56
CA ARG A 107 -14.50 -1.67 -1.71
C ARG A 107 -13.87 -0.40 -2.26
N PRO A 108 -12.69 0.00 -1.72
CA PRO A 108 -11.91 1.06 -2.33
C PRO A 108 -11.34 0.60 -3.67
N HIS A 109 -10.93 1.56 -4.50
CA HIS A 109 -10.20 1.27 -5.72
C HIS A 109 -8.78 0.84 -5.36
N LEU A 110 -8.29 -0.21 -6.01
CA LEU A 110 -6.97 -0.76 -5.73
C LEU A 110 -5.99 -0.36 -6.84
N ILE A 111 -4.88 0.27 -6.42
CA ILE A 111 -3.79 0.67 -7.30
C ILE A 111 -2.51 0.00 -6.80
N SER A 112 -1.66 -0.47 -7.70
CA SER A 112 -0.35 -0.97 -7.34
C SER A 112 0.74 -0.23 -8.09
N THR A 113 1.92 -0.11 -7.47
CA THR A 113 3.12 0.39 -8.11
C THR A 113 4.16 -0.72 -8.11
N VAL A 114 4.68 -1.04 -9.30
CA VAL A 114 5.76 -2.02 -9.45
C VAL A 114 7.07 -1.26 -9.48
N HIS A 115 7.86 -1.37 -8.41
CA HIS A 115 9.09 -0.63 -8.21
C HIS A 115 10.33 -1.28 -8.81
N GLY A 116 10.27 -2.54 -9.22
CA GLY A 116 11.42 -3.26 -9.76
C GLY A 116 11.05 -4.59 -10.36
N PHE A 117 12.05 -5.43 -10.57
CA PHE A 117 11.85 -6.77 -11.11
C PHE A 117 11.67 -7.76 -9.97
N TYR A 118 10.47 -8.29 -9.83
CA TYR A 118 10.18 -9.36 -8.88
C TYR A 118 10.43 -10.72 -9.56
N SER A 119 10.62 -11.77 -8.75
CA SER A 119 10.65 -13.13 -9.30
C SER A 119 9.35 -13.43 -10.04
N VAL A 120 9.46 -14.04 -11.23
CA VAL A 120 8.28 -14.40 -12.03
C VAL A 120 7.64 -15.65 -11.43
N ASN A 121 6.56 -15.46 -10.67
CA ASN A 121 5.82 -16.54 -10.04
C ASN A 121 4.42 -16.06 -9.63
N ARG A 122 3.58 -16.96 -9.09
CA ARG A 122 2.24 -16.63 -8.65
C ARG A 122 2.23 -15.58 -7.55
N TYR A 123 3.22 -15.60 -6.66
CA TYR A 123 3.30 -14.65 -5.57
C TYR A 123 3.47 -13.21 -6.08
N SER A 124 4.38 -13.03 -7.05
CA SER A 124 4.63 -11.70 -7.63
C SER A 124 3.51 -11.23 -8.55
N ALA A 125 2.78 -12.15 -9.15
CA ALA A 125 1.69 -11.82 -10.08
C ALA A 125 0.57 -11.00 -9.39
N ILE A 126 0.49 -11.02 -8.06
CA ILE A 126 -0.51 -10.24 -7.32
C ILE A 126 -0.42 -8.75 -7.64
N MET A 127 0.78 -8.24 -7.98
CA MET A 127 0.97 -6.84 -8.29
C MET A 127 0.25 -6.41 -9.56
N THR A 128 -0.14 -7.36 -10.41
CA THR A 128 -0.88 -7.08 -11.64
C THR A 128 -2.39 -7.26 -11.49
N GLN A 129 -2.86 -7.65 -10.30
CA GLN A 129 -4.29 -7.87 -10.03
C GLN A 129 -5.04 -6.59 -9.65
N ALA A 130 -4.34 -5.47 -9.50
CA ALA A 130 -4.96 -4.20 -9.17
C ALA A 130 -5.73 -3.63 -10.36
N GLU A 131 -6.69 -2.74 -10.10
CA GLU A 131 -7.42 -2.04 -11.16
C GLU A 131 -6.48 -1.21 -12.03
N LYS A 132 -5.44 -0.63 -11.42
CA LYS A 132 -4.40 0.12 -12.11
C LYS A 132 -3.04 -0.29 -11.59
N VAL A 133 -2.09 -0.47 -12.51
CA VAL A 133 -0.71 -0.83 -12.20
C VAL A 133 0.20 0.28 -12.71
N ILE A 134 1.04 0.80 -11.82
CA ILE A 134 2.01 1.83 -12.15
C ILE A 134 3.40 1.17 -12.21
N ALA A 135 4.08 1.31 -13.34
CA ALA A 135 5.44 0.82 -13.51
C ALA A 135 6.40 2.00 -13.48
N VAL A 136 7.55 1.85 -12.78
CA VAL A 136 8.49 2.96 -12.61
C VAL A 136 9.43 3.16 -13.79
N SER A 137 9.49 2.21 -14.73
CA SER A 137 10.32 2.32 -15.94
C SER A 137 9.77 1.46 -17.05
N ASP A 138 10.19 1.74 -18.30
CA ASP A 138 9.81 0.94 -19.47
C ASP A 138 10.26 -0.53 -19.34
N SER A 139 11.43 -0.76 -18.74
CA SER A 139 11.92 -2.11 -18.50
C SER A 139 10.98 -2.88 -17.59
N VAL A 140 10.43 -2.24 -16.55
CA VAL A 140 9.46 -2.85 -15.66
C VAL A 140 8.13 -3.10 -16.40
N VAL A 141 7.72 -2.18 -17.26
CA VAL A 141 6.51 -2.37 -18.08
C VAL A 141 6.63 -3.64 -18.91
N LYS A 142 7.77 -3.86 -19.57
CA LYS A 142 8.01 -5.07 -20.37
C LYS A 142 8.03 -6.33 -19.53
N TYR A 143 8.47 -6.23 -18.27
CA TYR A 143 8.51 -7.35 -17.35
C TYR A 143 7.12 -7.81 -16.92
N ILE A 144 6.21 -6.89 -16.67
CA ILE A 144 4.87 -7.22 -16.19
C ILE A 144 3.92 -7.54 -17.34
#